data_355ad89c72bdc5cdbd5b18b5a2cd84d6
#
_entry.id   355ad89c72bdc5cdbd5b18b5a2cd84d6
#
_cell.length_a   1.000
_cell.length_b   1.000
_cell.length_c   1.000
_cell.angle_alpha   90.00
_cell.angle_beta   90.00
_cell.angle_gamma   90.00
#
_symmetry.space_group_name_H-M   'P 1'
#
loop_
_entity.id
_entity.type
_entity.pdbx_description
1 polymer ?
#
loop_
_entity_poly.entity_id
_entity_poly.type
_entity_poly.pdbx_seq_one_letter_code
_entity_poly.pdbx_strand_id
1 'polypeptide(L)'
;MGHVTPATGVRVALSTASVFPERTPDTFEIAARLGYDGVEVMVTMDPVSQDLDVLRRLSDYHGVPVLAVHAPCLMVTQWVWGREPWGKLDRAREVAEKLGAKVVVVHPPFRWQREYAREFEAGLIQLDQETEVKFAVENLYPLRAVQLRARAAEVTAYAPNWNPVDIDCPHATLDLSHTAVSGSDAMEMADELGGRLAHVHMADGTAPGLPDEHLIPGHGTQPCAELLESLGTRGYSGTVVLEVNTRRAQSTEERRADLAEALEFTRTHLAAAQPVPPGAR
;
A
#
# COMPACT_ATOMS: atom_id res chain seq x y z
N MET A 1 -14.06 -20.28 -12.87
CA MET A 1 -13.71 -20.78 -11.55
C MET A 1 -14.22 -19.77 -10.56
N GLY A 2 -15.08 -20.14 -9.61
CA GLY A 2 -15.66 -19.18 -8.66
C GLY A 2 -14.59 -18.63 -7.73
N HIS A 3 -14.54 -17.31 -7.54
CA HIS A 3 -13.75 -16.69 -6.50
C HIS A 3 -14.20 -17.26 -5.15
N VAL A 4 -13.31 -17.97 -4.50
CA VAL A 4 -13.51 -18.40 -3.11
C VAL A 4 -13.31 -17.13 -2.27
N THR A 5 -14.39 -16.60 -1.71
CA THR A 5 -14.29 -15.50 -0.74
C THR A 5 -13.38 -15.95 0.40
N PRO A 6 -12.35 -15.17 0.77
CA PRO A 6 -11.47 -15.55 1.86
C PRO A 6 -12.27 -15.77 3.14
N ALA A 7 -11.97 -16.82 3.87
CA ALA A 7 -12.65 -17.16 5.13
C ALA A 7 -12.54 -16.04 6.19
N THR A 8 -11.56 -15.15 6.08
CA THR A 8 -11.29 -14.03 7.00
C THR A 8 -12.00 -12.72 6.65
N GLY A 9 -12.56 -12.58 5.46
CA GLY A 9 -13.08 -11.30 4.96
C GLY A 9 -11.99 -10.29 4.54
N VAL A 10 -10.72 -10.50 4.89
CA VAL A 10 -9.59 -9.66 4.46
C VAL A 10 -9.22 -9.98 3.02
N ARG A 11 -9.17 -8.99 2.16
CA ARG A 11 -8.76 -9.16 0.75
C ARG A 11 -7.27 -8.93 0.59
N VAL A 12 -6.63 -9.78 -0.21
CA VAL A 12 -5.21 -9.67 -0.54
C VAL A 12 -5.05 -9.24 -1.99
N ALA A 13 -4.47 -8.08 -2.22
CA ALA A 13 -4.25 -7.50 -3.53
C ALA A 13 -2.76 -7.50 -3.93
N LEU A 14 -2.51 -7.38 -5.24
CA LEU A 14 -1.18 -7.22 -5.79
C LEU A 14 -0.97 -5.77 -6.24
N SER A 15 0.10 -5.11 -5.78
CA SER A 15 0.49 -3.79 -6.27
C SER A 15 1.05 -3.88 -7.70
N THR A 16 0.67 -2.92 -8.57
CA THR A 16 1.28 -2.81 -9.90
C THR A 16 2.77 -2.45 -9.85
N ALA A 17 3.27 -1.97 -8.71
CA ALA A 17 4.69 -1.73 -8.50
C ALA A 17 5.50 -3.03 -8.42
N SER A 18 4.88 -4.12 -7.97
CA SER A 18 5.54 -5.40 -7.69
C SER A 18 5.94 -6.19 -8.94
N VAL A 19 5.40 -5.86 -10.10
CA VAL A 19 5.67 -6.61 -11.32
C VAL A 19 6.77 -6.02 -12.19
N PHE A 20 7.35 -4.88 -11.81
CA PHE A 20 8.40 -4.24 -12.61
C PHE A 20 9.57 -5.23 -12.91
N PRO A 21 10.06 -5.32 -14.17
CA PRO A 21 9.87 -4.40 -15.30
C PRO A 21 8.64 -4.63 -16.18
N GLU A 22 7.82 -5.64 -15.91
CA GLU A 22 6.51 -5.75 -16.56
C GLU A 22 5.64 -4.54 -16.20
N ARG A 23 4.51 -4.38 -16.88
CA ARG A 23 3.66 -3.20 -16.84
C ARG A 23 2.34 -3.47 -16.13
N THR A 24 1.58 -2.41 -15.94
CA THR A 24 0.23 -2.45 -15.34
C THR A 24 -0.67 -3.57 -15.92
N PRO A 25 -0.76 -3.84 -17.24
CA PRO A 25 -1.58 -4.94 -17.75
C PRO A 25 -1.14 -6.32 -17.25
N ASP A 26 0.17 -6.54 -17.14
CA ASP A 26 0.73 -7.82 -16.70
C ASP A 26 0.35 -8.12 -15.24
N THR A 27 0.16 -7.09 -14.41
CA THR A 27 -0.31 -7.26 -13.02
C THR A 27 -1.67 -7.91 -12.96
N PHE A 28 -2.62 -7.50 -13.81
CA PHE A 28 -3.95 -8.09 -13.84
C PHE A 28 -3.90 -9.56 -14.28
N GLU A 29 -3.08 -9.90 -15.27
CA GLU A 29 -2.88 -11.30 -15.69
C GLU A 29 -2.28 -12.15 -14.56
N ILE A 30 -1.23 -11.64 -13.91
CA ILE A 30 -0.55 -12.34 -12.81
C ILE A 30 -1.50 -12.51 -11.63
N ALA A 31 -2.21 -11.46 -11.24
CA ALA A 31 -3.18 -11.49 -10.15
C ALA A 31 -4.29 -12.53 -10.41
N ALA A 32 -4.83 -12.58 -11.63
CA ALA A 32 -5.82 -13.56 -12.02
C ALA A 32 -5.27 -15.01 -11.95
N ARG A 33 -4.06 -15.21 -12.43
CA ARG A 33 -3.42 -16.55 -12.47
C ARG A 33 -3.07 -17.08 -11.08
N LEU A 34 -2.55 -16.20 -10.21
CA LEU A 34 -2.15 -16.57 -8.85
C LEU A 34 -3.33 -16.58 -7.88
N GLY A 35 -4.46 -15.97 -8.26
CA GLY A 35 -5.68 -15.93 -7.46
C GLY A 35 -5.70 -14.83 -6.42
N TYR A 36 -5.04 -13.71 -6.63
CA TYR A 36 -5.22 -12.50 -5.81
C TYR A 36 -6.68 -12.04 -5.83
N ASP A 37 -7.13 -11.39 -4.77
CA ASP A 37 -8.51 -10.90 -4.66
C ASP A 37 -8.73 -9.59 -5.44
N GLY A 38 -7.66 -8.97 -5.91
CA GLY A 38 -7.67 -7.74 -6.69
C GLY A 38 -6.28 -7.17 -6.89
N VAL A 39 -6.24 -5.94 -7.41
CA VAL A 39 -5.01 -5.18 -7.59
C VAL A 39 -5.09 -3.82 -6.92
N GLU A 40 -3.93 -3.29 -6.54
CA GLU A 40 -3.73 -1.87 -6.32
C GLU A 40 -3.04 -1.27 -7.55
N VAL A 41 -3.60 -0.18 -8.07
CA VAL A 41 -3.00 0.56 -9.17
C VAL A 41 -2.15 1.70 -8.62
N MET A 42 -0.83 1.53 -8.66
CA MET A 42 0.09 2.63 -8.43
C MET A 42 0.14 3.50 -9.69
N VAL A 43 -0.30 4.74 -9.56
CA VAL A 43 -0.32 5.70 -10.67
C VAL A 43 1.08 6.26 -10.90
N THR A 44 1.68 5.88 -12.03
CA THR A 44 3.06 6.19 -12.38
C THR A 44 3.18 6.86 -13.76
N MET A 45 4.39 6.88 -14.33
CA MET A 45 4.64 7.31 -15.70
C MET A 45 4.13 6.31 -16.75
N ASP A 46 3.70 5.10 -16.37
CA ASP A 46 3.03 4.17 -17.28
C ASP A 46 1.65 4.75 -17.68
N PRO A 47 1.42 5.05 -18.97
CA PRO A 47 0.15 5.63 -19.41
C PRO A 47 -1.06 4.78 -19.06
N VAL A 48 -0.91 3.45 -18.98
CA VAL A 48 -1.98 2.52 -18.65
C VAL A 48 -2.47 2.75 -17.21
N SER A 49 -1.56 2.99 -16.26
CA SER A 49 -1.91 3.30 -14.86
C SER A 49 -2.72 4.59 -14.71
N GLN A 50 -2.73 5.45 -15.73
CA GLN A 50 -3.38 6.74 -15.75
C GLN A 50 -4.72 6.75 -16.49
N ASP A 51 -5.05 5.69 -17.22
CA ASP A 51 -6.21 5.59 -18.12
C ASP A 51 -7.30 4.73 -17.50
N LEU A 52 -8.36 5.40 -17.02
CA LEU A 52 -9.50 4.76 -16.37
C LEU A 52 -10.19 3.70 -17.25
N ASP A 53 -10.35 3.99 -18.56
CA ASP A 53 -11.06 3.08 -19.45
C ASP A 53 -10.24 1.84 -19.77
N VAL A 54 -8.91 1.99 -19.84
CA VAL A 54 -7.98 0.85 -19.97
C VAL A 54 -8.01 0.01 -18.70
N LEU A 55 -7.90 0.62 -17.52
CA LEU A 55 -7.94 -0.08 -16.24
C LEU A 55 -9.25 -0.86 -16.06
N ARG A 56 -10.39 -0.26 -16.41
CA ARG A 56 -11.69 -0.93 -16.37
C ARG A 56 -11.71 -2.16 -17.30
N ARG A 57 -11.26 -2.00 -18.55
CA ARG A 57 -11.20 -3.14 -19.48
C ARG A 57 -10.29 -4.26 -18.99
N LEU A 58 -9.15 -3.95 -18.37
CA LEU A 58 -8.26 -4.94 -17.79
C LEU A 58 -8.93 -5.67 -16.62
N SER A 59 -9.56 -4.93 -15.71
CA SER A 59 -10.32 -5.48 -14.60
C SER A 59 -11.42 -6.44 -15.07
N ASP A 60 -12.23 -6.00 -16.04
CA ASP A 60 -13.33 -6.80 -16.59
C ASP A 60 -12.82 -8.04 -17.34
N TYR A 61 -11.77 -7.90 -18.16
CA TYR A 61 -11.21 -8.97 -18.96
C TYR A 61 -10.60 -10.08 -18.10
N HIS A 62 -9.86 -9.73 -17.06
CA HIS A 62 -9.21 -10.68 -16.16
C HIS A 62 -10.09 -11.13 -14.99
N GLY A 63 -11.23 -10.45 -14.75
CA GLY A 63 -12.08 -10.68 -13.60
C GLY A 63 -11.42 -10.32 -12.28
N VAL A 64 -10.50 -9.35 -12.28
CA VAL A 64 -9.71 -8.92 -11.13
C VAL A 64 -10.07 -7.48 -10.80
N PRO A 65 -10.75 -7.19 -9.69
CA PRO A 65 -11.15 -5.83 -9.33
C PRO A 65 -9.95 -4.96 -8.92
N VAL A 66 -10.06 -3.65 -9.14
CA VAL A 66 -9.16 -2.68 -8.52
C VAL A 66 -9.67 -2.41 -7.09
N LEU A 67 -8.85 -2.70 -6.08
CA LEU A 67 -9.22 -2.54 -4.67
C LEU A 67 -8.72 -1.23 -4.09
N ALA A 68 -7.60 -0.72 -4.59
CA ALA A 68 -7.02 0.55 -4.17
C ALA A 68 -6.36 1.26 -5.35
N VAL A 69 -6.23 2.57 -5.23
CA VAL A 69 -5.47 3.44 -6.13
C VAL A 69 -4.40 4.15 -5.32
N HIS A 70 -3.14 3.96 -5.66
CA HIS A 70 -2.05 4.72 -5.06
C HIS A 70 -1.84 6.00 -5.87
N ALA A 71 -2.11 7.15 -5.26
CA ALA A 71 -2.01 8.45 -5.92
C ALA A 71 -0.57 8.77 -6.34
N PRO A 72 -0.34 9.59 -7.39
CA PRO A 72 1.00 9.91 -7.87
C PRO A 72 1.70 10.93 -6.95
N CYS A 73 2.09 10.50 -5.75
CA CYS A 73 2.67 11.32 -4.69
C CYS A 73 4.21 11.34 -4.69
N LEU A 74 4.87 10.43 -5.43
CA LEU A 74 6.32 10.34 -5.48
C LEU A 74 6.96 11.53 -6.21
N MET A 75 8.21 11.84 -5.88
CA MET A 75 8.97 12.88 -6.59
C MET A 75 9.02 12.67 -8.10
N VAL A 76 9.19 11.42 -8.54
CA VAL A 76 9.27 11.05 -9.96
C VAL A 76 7.92 11.15 -10.67
N THR A 77 6.80 11.16 -9.94
CA THR A 77 5.44 11.28 -10.48
C THR A 77 4.84 12.68 -10.34
N GLN A 78 5.64 13.69 -9.98
CA GLN A 78 5.15 15.06 -9.74
C GLN A 78 4.40 15.68 -10.94
N TRP A 79 4.68 15.20 -12.16
CA TRP A 79 4.04 15.69 -13.39
C TRP A 79 2.82 14.88 -13.84
N VAL A 80 2.63 13.71 -13.24
CA VAL A 80 1.50 12.83 -13.55
C VAL A 80 0.22 13.51 -13.04
N TRP A 81 -0.75 13.63 -13.91
CA TRP A 81 -2.02 14.32 -13.64
C TRP A 81 -1.91 15.80 -13.29
N GLY A 82 -0.80 16.46 -13.65
CA GLY A 82 -0.55 17.86 -13.36
C GLY A 82 0.31 18.08 -12.12
N ARG A 83 0.44 19.34 -11.70
CA ARG A 83 1.31 19.74 -10.59
C ARG A 83 0.59 20.05 -9.30
N GLU A 84 -0.70 20.27 -9.38
CA GLU A 84 -1.52 20.70 -8.27
C GLU A 84 -1.88 19.47 -7.42
N PRO A 85 -1.49 19.40 -6.12
CA PRO A 85 -1.66 18.19 -5.32
C PRO A 85 -3.11 17.79 -5.08
N TRP A 86 -3.98 18.74 -4.75
CA TRP A 86 -5.41 18.45 -4.53
C TRP A 86 -6.09 17.95 -5.79
N GLY A 87 -5.76 18.52 -6.96
CA GLY A 87 -6.29 18.03 -8.24
C GLY A 87 -5.86 16.61 -8.58
N LYS A 88 -4.69 16.17 -8.09
CA LYS A 88 -4.28 14.75 -8.20
C LYS A 88 -5.13 13.85 -7.30
N LEU A 89 -5.42 14.29 -6.07
CA LEU A 89 -6.27 13.53 -5.14
C LEU A 89 -7.71 13.46 -5.66
N ASP A 90 -8.26 14.55 -6.20
CA ASP A 90 -9.57 14.54 -6.84
C ASP A 90 -9.64 13.55 -8.01
N ARG A 91 -8.60 13.51 -8.84
CA ARG A 91 -8.54 12.55 -9.93
C ARG A 91 -8.38 11.12 -9.45
N ALA A 92 -7.59 10.88 -8.39
CA ALA A 92 -7.47 9.57 -7.77
C ALA A 92 -8.81 9.10 -7.18
N ARG A 93 -9.57 10.02 -6.55
CA ARG A 93 -10.95 9.77 -6.09
C ARG A 93 -11.85 9.34 -7.25
N GLU A 94 -11.87 10.13 -8.33
CA GLU A 94 -12.69 9.82 -9.51
C GLU A 94 -12.38 8.44 -10.09
N VAL A 95 -11.09 8.08 -10.19
CA VAL A 95 -10.64 6.77 -10.67
C VAL A 95 -11.08 5.67 -9.71
N ALA A 96 -10.90 5.87 -8.40
CA ALA A 96 -11.29 4.91 -7.37
C ALA A 96 -12.81 4.65 -7.38
N GLU A 97 -13.63 5.71 -7.37
CA GLU A 97 -15.08 5.62 -7.42
C GLU A 97 -15.58 4.86 -8.65
N LYS A 98 -15.02 5.20 -9.82
CA LYS A 98 -15.43 4.58 -11.10
C LYS A 98 -14.98 3.13 -11.27
N LEU A 99 -13.91 2.72 -10.59
CA LEU A 99 -13.43 1.33 -10.56
C LEU A 99 -13.97 0.54 -9.37
N GLY A 100 -14.67 1.20 -8.42
CA GLY A 100 -15.20 0.58 -7.21
C GLY A 100 -14.14 0.31 -6.13
N ALA A 101 -12.95 0.91 -6.27
CA ALA A 101 -11.91 0.88 -5.26
C ALA A 101 -12.34 1.65 -4.01
N LYS A 102 -11.92 1.16 -2.83
CA LYS A 102 -12.35 1.72 -1.55
C LYS A 102 -11.29 2.60 -0.88
N VAL A 103 -10.06 2.56 -1.38
CA VAL A 103 -8.92 3.26 -0.79
C VAL A 103 -8.17 4.02 -1.87
N VAL A 104 -7.77 5.24 -1.53
CA VAL A 104 -6.72 6.00 -2.21
C VAL A 104 -5.56 6.14 -1.24
N VAL A 105 -4.42 5.55 -1.56
CA VAL A 105 -3.19 5.73 -0.78
C VAL A 105 -2.56 7.07 -1.12
N VAL A 106 -2.18 7.82 -0.09
CA VAL A 106 -1.56 9.14 -0.23
C VAL A 106 -0.32 9.26 0.65
N HIS A 107 0.71 9.92 0.14
CA HIS A 107 1.89 10.26 0.95
C HIS A 107 1.68 11.60 1.66
N PRO A 108 2.27 11.80 2.83
CA PRO A 108 2.39 13.12 3.41
C PRO A 108 3.07 14.10 2.44
N PRO A 109 2.66 15.37 2.42
CA PRO A 109 3.27 16.40 1.58
C PRO A 109 4.77 16.55 1.81
N PHE A 110 5.51 16.91 0.77
CA PHE A 110 6.88 17.37 0.96
C PHE A 110 6.91 18.77 1.58
N ARG A 111 7.87 19.05 2.44
CA ARG A 111 8.00 20.35 3.16
C ARG A 111 8.06 21.58 2.24
N TRP A 112 8.48 21.42 0.99
CA TRP A 112 8.47 22.52 0.02
C TRP A 112 7.09 22.80 -0.58
N GLN A 113 6.12 21.88 -0.46
CA GLN A 113 4.73 22.06 -0.84
C GLN A 113 3.95 22.78 0.28
N ARG A 114 4.40 23.99 0.64
CA ARG A 114 4.04 24.67 1.88
C ARG A 114 2.54 24.88 2.08
N GLU A 115 1.81 25.22 1.02
CA GLU A 115 0.36 25.44 1.08
C GLU A 115 -0.36 24.13 1.30
N TYR A 116 -0.08 23.14 0.46
CA TYR A 116 -0.63 21.80 0.57
C TYR A 116 -0.34 21.15 1.94
N ALA A 117 0.89 21.29 2.45
CA ALA A 117 1.27 20.76 3.76
C ALA A 117 0.51 21.42 4.93
N ARG A 118 0.21 22.72 4.82
CA ARG A 118 -0.57 23.43 5.83
C ARG A 118 -2.05 23.06 5.85
N GLU A 119 -2.59 22.69 4.70
CA GLU A 119 -4.00 22.38 4.51
C GLU A 119 -4.30 20.86 4.53
N PHE A 120 -3.26 20.04 4.62
CA PHE A 120 -3.34 18.59 4.36
C PHE A 120 -4.32 17.87 5.28
N GLU A 121 -4.21 18.08 6.60
CA GLU A 121 -5.08 17.42 7.59
C GLU A 121 -6.54 17.85 7.43
N ALA A 122 -6.78 19.15 7.35
CA ALA A 122 -8.13 19.68 7.16
C ALA A 122 -8.76 19.24 5.83
N GLY A 123 -7.96 19.19 4.76
CA GLY A 123 -8.41 18.74 3.45
C GLY A 123 -8.74 17.24 3.42
N LEU A 124 -7.98 16.39 4.11
CA LEU A 124 -8.31 14.96 4.22
C LEU A 124 -9.60 14.73 5.02
N ILE A 125 -9.80 15.47 6.11
CA ILE A 125 -11.05 15.41 6.89
C ILE A 125 -12.24 15.85 6.03
N GLN A 126 -12.07 16.87 5.19
CA GLN A 126 -13.12 17.31 4.28
C GLN A 126 -13.42 16.24 3.21
N LEU A 127 -12.39 15.66 2.59
CA LEU A 127 -12.57 14.58 1.60
C LEU A 127 -13.31 13.38 2.19
N ASP A 128 -13.02 13.00 3.43
CA ASP A 128 -13.70 11.89 4.11
C ASP A 128 -15.21 12.14 4.29
N GLN A 129 -15.64 13.41 4.36
CA GLN A 129 -17.06 13.79 4.42
C GLN A 129 -17.75 13.81 3.05
N GLU A 130 -16.99 13.90 1.96
CA GLU A 130 -17.49 14.06 0.60
C GLU A 130 -17.61 12.75 -0.18
N THR A 131 -16.92 11.69 0.25
CA THR A 131 -16.87 10.41 -0.47
C THR A 131 -16.74 9.22 0.48
N GLU A 132 -17.19 8.05 -0.01
CA GLU A 132 -16.97 6.76 0.67
C GLU A 132 -15.56 6.17 0.41
N VAL A 133 -14.76 6.83 -0.42
CA VAL A 133 -13.37 6.44 -0.70
C VAL A 133 -12.47 6.95 0.42
N LYS A 134 -11.75 6.06 1.08
CA LYS A 134 -10.85 6.37 2.18
C LYS A 134 -9.52 6.88 1.65
N PHE A 135 -9.15 8.12 1.97
CA PHE A 135 -7.81 8.65 1.71
C PHE A 135 -6.88 8.23 2.85
N ALA A 136 -6.11 7.18 2.63
CA ALA A 136 -5.28 6.57 3.65
C ALA A 136 -3.84 7.08 3.56
N VAL A 137 -3.40 7.81 4.59
CA VAL A 137 -2.04 8.38 4.65
C VAL A 137 -1.05 7.28 4.98
N GLU A 138 -0.05 7.11 4.14
CA GLU A 138 0.99 6.09 4.30
C GLU A 138 2.11 6.58 5.21
N ASN A 139 2.58 5.71 6.12
CA ASN A 139 3.81 5.97 6.84
C ASN A 139 4.99 5.91 5.87
N LEU A 140 5.82 6.92 5.96
CA LEU A 140 7.09 6.99 5.25
C LEU A 140 8.24 6.84 6.25
N TYR A 141 9.38 7.40 5.92
CA TYR A 141 10.54 7.40 6.78
C TYR A 141 11.32 8.72 6.64
N PRO A 142 12.06 9.14 7.68
CA PRO A 142 12.89 10.32 7.59
C PRO A 142 14.00 10.10 6.55
N LEU A 143 14.14 11.03 5.59
CA LEU A 143 15.25 11.01 4.66
C LEU A 143 16.55 11.34 5.42
N ARG A 144 17.43 10.36 5.58
CA ARG A 144 18.76 10.59 6.13
C ARG A 144 19.63 11.20 5.03
N ALA A 145 20.07 12.43 5.23
CA ALA A 145 21.06 13.05 4.33
C ALA A 145 22.30 12.16 4.29
N VAL A 146 22.59 11.60 3.11
CA VAL A 146 23.81 10.83 2.86
C VAL A 146 25.02 11.67 3.25
N GLN A 147 25.66 11.26 4.31
CA GLN A 147 26.99 11.58 4.81
C GLN A 147 27.73 12.74 4.12
N LEU A 148 27.57 13.94 4.64
CA LEU A 148 28.66 14.91 4.67
C LEU A 148 29.18 14.92 6.12
N ARG A 149 30.44 14.44 6.27
CA ARG A 149 31.26 14.33 7.48
C ARG A 149 30.81 15.25 8.62
N ALA A 150 30.17 14.73 9.62
CA ALA A 150 29.85 15.20 10.97
C ALA A 150 28.32 15.27 11.24
N ARG A 151 27.86 14.36 12.09
CA ARG A 151 26.51 14.25 12.69
C ARG A 151 25.39 14.25 11.64
N ALA A 152 24.86 13.06 11.36
CA ALA A 152 23.65 12.88 10.55
C ALA A 152 22.48 13.65 11.23
N ALA A 153 22.20 14.85 10.75
CA ALA A 153 20.96 15.52 11.07
C ALA A 153 19.85 14.78 10.29
N GLU A 154 18.91 14.22 11.01
CA GLU A 154 17.72 13.63 10.43
C GLU A 154 16.91 14.76 9.76
N VAL A 155 16.86 14.76 8.44
CA VAL A 155 16.10 15.74 7.67
C VAL A 155 14.74 15.14 7.37
N THR A 156 13.72 15.58 8.08
CA THR A 156 12.34 15.25 7.72
C THR A 156 11.97 15.96 6.42
N ALA A 157 11.77 15.20 5.35
CA ALA A 157 11.35 15.76 4.05
C ALA A 157 9.85 16.04 3.99
N TYR A 158 9.09 15.49 4.92
CA TYR A 158 7.63 15.49 4.94
C TYR A 158 7.07 16.48 5.98
N ALA A 159 5.84 16.94 5.75
CA ALA A 159 5.09 17.80 6.65
C ALA A 159 3.57 17.49 6.51
N PRO A 160 2.78 17.44 7.60
CA PRO A 160 3.21 17.77 8.97
C PRO A 160 4.20 16.75 9.55
N ASN A 161 4.06 15.45 9.25
CA ASN A 161 4.95 14.39 9.70
C ASN A 161 5.08 13.29 8.60
N TRP A 162 6.02 12.38 8.74
CA TRP A 162 6.14 11.17 7.93
C TRP A 162 5.39 9.97 8.53
N ASN A 163 5.06 10.05 9.83
CA ASN A 163 4.32 9.03 10.56
C ASN A 163 2.84 9.43 10.67
N PRO A 164 1.90 8.66 10.12
CA PRO A 164 0.47 8.98 10.17
C PRO A 164 -0.14 8.90 11.58
N VAL A 165 0.55 8.30 12.55
CA VAL A 165 0.13 8.37 13.95
C VAL A 165 0.08 9.83 14.43
N ASP A 166 1.05 10.63 14.01
CA ASP A 166 1.22 12.05 14.38
C ASP A 166 0.49 13.01 13.41
N ILE A 167 -0.32 12.50 12.49
CA ILE A 167 -1.11 13.28 11.53
C ILE A 167 -2.59 13.13 11.88
N ASP A 168 -3.31 14.26 11.92
CA ASP A 168 -4.77 14.25 12.09
C ASP A 168 -5.43 13.86 10.74
N CYS A 169 -5.49 12.55 10.48
CA CYS A 169 -6.08 11.99 9.29
C CYS A 169 -7.12 10.90 9.65
N PRO A 170 -8.25 10.84 8.91
CA PRO A 170 -9.29 9.83 9.16
C PRO A 170 -8.83 8.40 8.92
N HIS A 171 -7.93 8.20 7.94
CA HIS A 171 -7.48 6.89 7.53
C HIS A 171 -5.98 6.86 7.28
N ALA A 172 -5.37 5.69 7.54
CA ALA A 172 -3.94 5.47 7.36
C ALA A 172 -3.66 4.16 6.62
N THR A 173 -2.54 4.14 5.92
CA THR A 173 -1.88 2.96 5.34
C THR A 173 -0.64 2.66 6.17
N LEU A 174 -0.47 1.40 6.57
CA LEU A 174 0.74 0.92 7.21
C LEU A 174 1.60 0.15 6.20
N ASP A 175 2.79 0.65 5.91
CA ASP A 175 3.81 -0.04 5.12
C ASP A 175 4.91 -0.57 6.05
N LEU A 176 5.15 -1.90 5.99
CA LEU A 176 6.11 -2.56 6.86
C LEU A 176 7.57 -2.39 6.38
N SER A 177 7.81 -2.25 5.07
CA SER A 177 9.15 -1.93 4.57
C SER A 177 9.59 -0.55 5.07
N HIS A 178 8.67 0.40 5.07
CA HIS A 178 8.92 1.74 5.61
C HIS A 178 9.16 1.75 7.12
N THR A 179 8.49 0.84 7.89
CA THR A 179 8.81 0.69 9.32
C THR A 179 10.21 0.14 9.53
N ALA A 180 10.68 -0.79 8.68
CA ALA A 180 12.06 -1.26 8.73
C ALA A 180 13.06 -0.11 8.52
N VAL A 181 12.86 0.72 7.49
CA VAL A 181 13.75 1.84 7.17
C VAL A 181 13.78 2.89 8.27
N SER A 182 12.61 3.23 8.82
CA SER A 182 12.48 4.23 9.90
C SER A 182 13.00 3.71 11.24
N GLY A 183 12.95 2.40 11.45
CA GLY A 183 13.21 1.76 12.74
C GLY A 183 12.02 1.86 13.71
N SER A 184 10.81 2.08 13.16
CA SER A 184 9.58 2.08 13.94
C SER A 184 9.10 0.65 14.20
N ASP A 185 8.36 0.46 15.29
CA ASP A 185 7.69 -0.79 15.57
C ASP A 185 6.36 -0.84 14.81
N ALA A 186 6.23 -1.80 13.87
CA ALA A 186 5.03 -1.95 13.05
C ALA A 186 3.80 -2.37 13.86
N MET A 187 3.99 -3.17 14.92
CA MET A 187 2.89 -3.60 15.78
C MET A 187 2.37 -2.46 16.65
N GLU A 188 3.28 -1.68 17.23
CA GLU A 188 2.94 -0.48 18.00
C GLU A 188 2.19 0.54 17.10
N MET A 189 2.72 0.80 15.90
CA MET A 189 2.07 1.69 14.94
C MET A 189 0.66 1.20 14.53
N ALA A 190 0.49 -0.10 14.29
CA ALA A 190 -0.82 -0.67 13.99
C ALA A 190 -1.81 -0.52 15.15
N ASP A 191 -1.33 -0.65 16.39
CA ASP A 191 -2.15 -0.47 17.60
C ASP A 191 -2.56 0.99 17.80
N GLU A 192 -1.63 1.93 17.62
CA GLU A 192 -1.88 3.37 17.73
C GLU A 192 -2.82 3.90 16.64
N LEU A 193 -2.69 3.39 15.41
CA LEU A 193 -3.60 3.70 14.32
C LEU A 193 -5.01 3.15 14.59
N GLY A 194 -5.13 1.97 15.19
CA GLY A 194 -6.40 1.41 15.60
C GLY A 194 -7.45 1.40 14.48
N GLY A 195 -8.59 2.03 14.70
CA GLY A 195 -9.68 2.13 13.72
C GLY A 195 -9.37 2.97 12.47
N ARG A 196 -8.31 3.77 12.50
CA ARG A 196 -7.83 4.55 11.34
C ARG A 196 -7.07 3.68 10.33
N LEU A 197 -6.56 2.50 10.73
CA LEU A 197 -5.84 1.59 9.84
C LEU A 197 -6.80 1.03 8.79
N ALA A 198 -6.76 1.59 7.59
CA ALA A 198 -7.66 1.24 6.50
C ALA A 198 -6.99 0.35 5.43
N HIS A 199 -5.67 0.36 5.37
CA HIS A 199 -4.88 -0.27 4.32
C HIS A 199 -3.52 -0.73 4.84
N VAL A 200 -2.98 -1.79 4.27
CA VAL A 200 -1.65 -2.31 4.64
C VAL A 200 -0.87 -2.64 3.38
N HIS A 201 0.32 -2.07 3.24
CA HIS A 201 1.33 -2.54 2.31
C HIS A 201 2.19 -3.59 3.01
N MET A 202 1.98 -4.83 2.60
CA MET A 202 2.70 -5.98 3.14
C MET A 202 3.94 -6.22 2.30
N ALA A 203 5.06 -5.83 2.85
CA ALA A 203 6.41 -6.12 2.38
C ALA A 203 7.31 -6.27 3.60
N ASP A 204 8.48 -6.84 3.44
CA ASP A 204 9.45 -6.99 4.52
C ASP A 204 10.66 -6.07 4.31
N GLY A 205 11.46 -5.89 5.33
CA GLY A 205 12.69 -5.12 5.29
C GLY A 205 13.60 -5.54 6.43
N THR A 206 14.89 -5.22 6.36
CA THR A 206 15.86 -5.78 7.28
C THR A 206 16.26 -4.87 8.44
N ALA A 207 16.58 -3.60 8.20
CA ALA A 207 17.11 -2.75 9.26
C ALA A 207 17.00 -1.24 8.97
N PRO A 208 16.98 -0.42 10.04
CA PRO A 208 16.96 1.03 9.91
C PRO A 208 18.17 1.56 9.13
N GLY A 209 17.89 2.53 8.26
CA GLY A 209 18.91 3.22 7.47
C GLY A 209 19.42 2.45 6.26
N LEU A 210 18.89 1.28 5.97
CA LEU A 210 19.06 0.60 4.69
C LEU A 210 18.13 1.20 3.64
N PRO A 211 18.38 0.92 2.35
CA PRO A 211 17.41 1.24 1.31
C PRO A 211 16.06 0.59 1.62
N ASP A 212 15.01 1.19 1.12
CA ASP A 212 13.68 0.61 1.13
C ASP A 212 13.67 -0.66 0.26
N GLU A 213 13.55 -1.82 0.91
CA GLU A 213 13.85 -3.10 0.27
C GLU A 213 12.61 -3.75 -0.34
N HIS A 214 11.44 -3.58 0.26
CA HIS A 214 10.21 -4.25 -0.12
C HIS A 214 10.40 -5.75 -0.37
N LEU A 215 10.99 -6.46 0.61
CA LEU A 215 11.24 -7.89 0.51
C LEU A 215 9.92 -8.68 0.57
N ILE A 216 9.98 -9.92 0.07
CA ILE A 216 8.90 -10.90 0.28
C ILE A 216 8.68 -11.07 1.79
N PRO A 217 7.43 -11.06 2.29
CA PRO A 217 7.14 -11.25 3.70
C PRO A 217 7.77 -12.54 4.26
N GLY A 218 8.50 -12.41 5.36
CA GLY A 218 9.30 -13.48 5.96
C GLY A 218 10.77 -13.54 5.49
N HIS A 219 11.19 -12.69 4.54
CA HIS A 219 12.58 -12.63 4.09
C HIS A 219 13.40 -11.51 4.79
N GLY A 220 12.79 -10.74 5.66
CA GLY A 220 13.43 -9.69 6.44
C GLY A 220 13.27 -9.91 7.94
N THR A 221 13.06 -8.84 8.67
CA THR A 221 12.96 -8.84 10.14
C THR A 221 11.68 -8.19 10.66
N GLN A 222 10.79 -7.74 9.76
CA GLN A 222 9.55 -7.15 10.18
C GLN A 222 8.56 -8.20 10.71
N PRO A 223 7.68 -7.85 11.64
CA PRO A 223 6.72 -8.77 12.24
C PRO A 223 5.53 -9.05 11.29
N CYS A 224 5.84 -9.45 10.04
CA CYS A 224 4.83 -9.67 8.99
C CYS A 224 3.79 -10.73 9.40
N ALA A 225 4.26 -11.85 9.97
CA ALA A 225 3.38 -12.93 10.42
C ALA A 225 2.49 -12.47 11.57
N GLU A 226 3.07 -11.86 12.59
CA GLU A 226 2.38 -11.38 13.78
C GLU A 226 1.34 -10.31 13.44
N LEU A 227 1.66 -9.40 12.52
CA LEU A 227 0.70 -8.38 12.07
C LEU A 227 -0.48 -9.03 11.34
N LEU A 228 -0.24 -9.94 10.40
CA LEU A 228 -1.29 -10.63 9.66
C LEU A 228 -2.22 -11.42 10.59
N GLU A 229 -1.68 -12.15 11.55
CA GLU A 229 -2.44 -12.88 12.57
C GLU A 229 -3.26 -11.94 13.45
N SER A 230 -2.68 -10.80 13.84
CA SER A 230 -3.38 -9.76 14.58
C SER A 230 -4.53 -9.16 13.78
N LEU A 231 -4.33 -8.84 12.50
CA LEU A 231 -5.39 -8.31 11.61
C LEU A 231 -6.55 -9.32 11.46
N GLY A 232 -6.24 -10.60 11.27
CA GLY A 232 -7.24 -11.66 11.20
C GLY A 232 -8.05 -11.77 12.50
N THR A 233 -7.37 -11.77 13.66
CA THR A 233 -7.99 -11.90 14.98
C THR A 233 -8.91 -10.72 15.31
N ARG A 234 -8.51 -9.50 14.92
CA ARG A 234 -9.27 -8.26 15.20
C ARG A 234 -10.46 -8.05 14.25
N GLY A 235 -10.65 -8.93 13.26
CA GLY A 235 -11.70 -8.76 12.27
C GLY A 235 -11.45 -7.56 11.35
N TYR A 236 -10.18 -7.32 10.99
CA TYR A 236 -9.81 -6.27 10.06
C TYR A 236 -10.57 -6.42 8.73
N SER A 237 -11.15 -5.34 8.25
CA SER A 237 -11.99 -5.32 7.04
C SER A 237 -11.36 -4.55 5.87
N GLY A 238 -10.14 -4.06 6.04
CA GLY A 238 -9.39 -3.36 5.01
C GLY A 238 -8.77 -4.31 3.98
N THR A 239 -7.85 -3.78 3.19
CA THR A 239 -7.11 -4.53 2.17
C THR A 239 -5.65 -4.66 2.59
N VAL A 240 -5.08 -5.84 2.41
CA VAL A 240 -3.64 -6.09 2.48
C VAL A 240 -3.12 -6.17 1.05
N VAL A 241 -2.19 -5.30 0.71
CA VAL A 241 -1.57 -5.24 -0.62
C VAL A 241 -0.16 -5.74 -0.54
N LEU A 242 0.18 -6.69 -1.37
CA LEU A 242 1.56 -7.12 -1.55
C LEU A 242 2.27 -6.11 -2.46
N GLU A 243 3.14 -5.30 -1.86
CA GLU A 243 3.99 -4.34 -2.53
C GLU A 243 5.46 -4.77 -2.42
N VAL A 244 5.78 -5.89 -3.05
CA VAL A 244 7.10 -6.52 -2.98
C VAL A 244 7.97 -6.20 -4.18
N ASN A 245 9.26 -6.08 -3.97
CA ASN A 245 10.23 -5.77 -5.01
C ASN A 245 10.75 -7.05 -5.66
N THR A 246 10.29 -7.34 -6.86
CA THR A 246 10.69 -8.52 -7.66
C THR A 246 11.73 -8.22 -8.75
N ARG A 247 12.43 -7.07 -8.67
CA ARG A 247 13.42 -6.67 -9.71
C ARG A 247 14.63 -7.60 -9.83
N ARG A 248 14.86 -8.43 -8.81
CA ARG A 248 15.96 -9.43 -8.82
C ARG A 248 15.61 -10.70 -9.61
N ALA A 249 14.32 -10.96 -9.83
CA ALA A 249 13.86 -12.08 -10.63
C ALA A 249 14.41 -11.99 -12.06
N GLN A 250 15.01 -13.09 -12.53
CA GLN A 250 15.68 -13.18 -13.83
C GLN A 250 14.73 -13.54 -14.97
N SER A 251 13.50 -13.95 -14.62
CA SER A 251 12.46 -14.31 -15.59
C SER A 251 11.07 -13.97 -15.05
N THR A 252 10.08 -13.96 -15.94
CA THR A 252 8.67 -13.80 -15.56
C THR A 252 8.19 -14.97 -14.69
N GLU A 253 8.70 -16.18 -14.90
CA GLU A 253 8.39 -17.36 -14.09
C GLU A 253 8.91 -17.21 -12.68
N GLU A 254 10.15 -16.76 -12.51
CA GLU A 254 10.74 -16.51 -11.20
C GLU A 254 9.96 -15.40 -10.45
N ARG A 255 9.63 -14.31 -11.14
CA ARG A 255 8.79 -13.25 -10.57
C ARG A 255 7.42 -13.76 -10.11
N ARG A 256 6.78 -14.61 -10.93
CA ARG A 256 5.51 -15.23 -10.54
C ARG A 256 5.65 -16.15 -9.33
N ALA A 257 6.78 -16.85 -9.20
CA ALA A 257 7.07 -17.67 -8.03
C ALA A 257 7.22 -16.81 -6.77
N ASP A 258 7.98 -15.69 -6.83
CA ASP A 258 8.13 -14.74 -5.74
C ASP A 258 6.78 -14.17 -5.29
N LEU A 259 5.92 -13.80 -6.26
CA LEU A 259 4.59 -13.26 -5.97
C LEU A 259 3.63 -14.34 -5.42
N ALA A 260 3.78 -15.59 -5.85
CA ALA A 260 3.00 -16.71 -5.31
C ALA A 260 3.41 -17.00 -3.86
N GLU A 261 4.70 -16.98 -3.55
CA GLU A 261 5.24 -17.16 -2.20
C GLU A 261 4.72 -16.07 -1.26
N ALA A 262 4.78 -14.81 -1.67
CA ALA A 262 4.27 -13.69 -0.90
C ALA A 262 2.76 -13.83 -0.61
N LEU A 263 1.97 -14.27 -1.59
CA LEU A 263 0.54 -14.49 -1.43
C LEU A 263 0.24 -15.67 -0.48
N GLU A 264 0.98 -16.77 -0.61
CA GLU A 264 0.82 -17.95 0.25
C GLU A 264 1.16 -17.62 1.70
N PHE A 265 2.27 -16.93 1.95
CA PHE A 265 2.64 -16.45 3.27
C PHE A 265 1.51 -15.61 3.88
N THR A 266 1.05 -14.60 3.15
CA THR A 266 0.03 -13.67 3.63
C THR A 266 -1.28 -14.38 3.97
N ARG A 267 -1.75 -15.26 3.10
CA ARG A 267 -3.00 -16.01 3.34
C ARG A 267 -2.88 -17.00 4.48
N THR A 268 -1.72 -17.65 4.61
CA THR A 268 -1.46 -18.61 5.71
C THR A 268 -1.59 -17.91 7.06
N HIS A 269 -0.95 -16.78 7.24
CA HIS A 269 -0.98 -16.05 8.52
C HIS A 269 -2.31 -15.35 8.77
N LEU A 270 -2.98 -14.83 7.75
CA LEU A 270 -4.37 -14.33 7.91
C LEU A 270 -5.33 -15.45 8.34
N ALA A 271 -5.18 -16.67 7.82
CA ALA A 271 -6.04 -17.80 8.16
C ALA A 271 -5.75 -18.40 9.55
N ALA A 272 -4.49 -18.37 10.01
CA ALA A 272 -4.08 -18.87 11.32
C ALA A 272 -4.78 -18.13 12.48
N ALA A 273 -5.19 -16.89 12.23
CA ALA A 273 -5.86 -16.01 13.19
C ALA A 273 -7.34 -16.33 13.44
N GLN A 274 -7.94 -17.32 12.77
CA GLN A 274 -9.35 -17.62 12.99
C GLN A 274 -9.60 -18.26 14.35
N PRO A 275 -10.54 -17.72 15.17
CA PRO A 275 -10.98 -18.44 16.34
C PRO A 275 -11.55 -19.79 15.88
N VAL A 276 -11.05 -20.89 16.46
CA VAL A 276 -11.63 -22.22 16.28
C VAL A 276 -13.12 -22.12 16.62
N PRO A 277 -14.04 -22.44 15.69
CA PRO A 277 -15.47 -22.31 15.95
C PRO A 277 -15.82 -23.10 17.22
N PRO A 278 -16.64 -22.55 18.14
CA PRO A 278 -17.03 -23.23 19.34
C PRO A 278 -17.80 -24.50 18.95
N GLY A 279 -17.15 -25.67 19.06
CA GLY A 279 -17.74 -26.97 18.75
C GLY A 279 -16.82 -27.96 17.99
N ALA A 280 -15.63 -27.58 17.57
CA ALA A 280 -14.65 -28.49 16.96
C ALA A 280 -13.65 -29.03 18.03
N ARG A 281 -14.15 -29.71 19.03
CA ARG A 281 -13.36 -30.55 19.96
C ARG A 281 -13.87 -31.97 19.91
#